data_fb00d6645cfa7c636c19a76b2918d2c7
#
_entry.id   fb00d6645cfa7c636c19a76b2918d2c7
#
_cell.length_a   1.000
_cell.length_b   1.000
_cell.length_c   1.000
_cell.angle_alpha   90.00
_cell.angle_beta   90.00
_cell.angle_gamma   90.00
#
_symmetry.space_group_name_H-M   'P 1'
#
loop_
_entity.id
_entity.type
_entity.pdbx_description
1 polymer ?
#
loop_
_entity_poly.entity_id
_entity_poly.type
_entity_poly.pdbx_seq_one_letter_code
_entity_poly.pdbx_strand_id
1 'polypeptide(L)'
;MARTRAQTHAKARGRPTVSIWASAIALFALGFATLACPARAASDAVTSGLPVPRFVSLKADRVTVRGGPDKDHDVAWIYTRAGWPVEITAEFENWRRIRDCDGAEGWVYHSLLSGKRTAAVQLKTKTDLALLYQTPDVHSAVSARLQVGVLGSVKHCTGTWCQISGDGFAGWIEQSALWGVYPGEKVE
;
A
#
# COMPACT_ATOMS: atom_id res chain seq x y z
N MET A 1 1.03 -4.74 -15.02
CA MET A 1 1.85 -4.03 -14.06
C MET A 1 3.29 -4.50 -14.20
N ALA A 2 4.22 -3.68 -14.67
CA ALA A 2 5.62 -4.09 -14.78
C ALA A 2 6.32 -3.85 -13.44
N ARG A 3 6.56 -4.93 -12.69
CA ARG A 3 7.38 -4.98 -11.49
C ARG A 3 8.71 -5.63 -11.83
N THR A 4 9.79 -4.93 -11.70
CA THR A 4 11.13 -5.53 -11.75
C THR A 4 11.62 -5.72 -10.31
N ARG A 5 11.76 -6.99 -9.91
CA ARG A 5 12.25 -7.39 -8.59
C ARG A 5 13.78 -7.42 -8.62
N ALA A 6 14.41 -6.77 -7.66
CA ALA A 6 15.85 -6.94 -7.44
C ALA A 6 16.10 -8.30 -6.77
N GLN A 7 16.96 -9.13 -7.39
CA GLN A 7 17.37 -10.41 -6.81
C GLN A 7 18.54 -10.15 -5.85
N THR A 8 18.30 -10.37 -4.57
CA THR A 8 19.35 -10.41 -3.54
C THR A 8 19.78 -11.86 -3.34
N HIS A 9 21.06 -12.16 -3.62
CA HIS A 9 21.68 -13.45 -3.31
C HIS A 9 21.90 -13.57 -1.79
N ALA A 10 21.15 -14.43 -1.14
CA ALA A 10 21.36 -14.80 0.26
C ALA A 10 22.48 -15.85 0.36
N LYS A 11 23.57 -15.50 1.02
CA LYS A 11 24.69 -16.39 1.35
C LYS A 11 24.34 -17.18 2.62
N ALA A 12 24.14 -18.48 2.47
CA ALA A 12 23.90 -19.39 3.60
C ALA A 12 25.15 -19.49 4.52
N ARG A 13 24.96 -19.28 5.82
CA ARG A 13 25.96 -19.61 6.85
C ARG A 13 25.44 -20.69 7.75
N GLY A 14 26.32 -21.66 8.01
CA GLY A 14 26.11 -22.93 8.68
C GLY A 14 25.70 -22.82 10.15
N ARG A 15 25.07 -23.88 10.60
CA ARG A 15 24.64 -24.16 11.98
C ARG A 15 25.83 -24.54 12.86
N PRO A 16 25.88 -24.11 14.13
CA PRO A 16 26.66 -24.79 15.14
C PRO A 16 25.79 -25.77 15.95
N THR A 17 26.41 -26.88 16.27
CA THR A 17 25.91 -28.03 17.03
C THR A 17 25.76 -27.70 18.52
N VAL A 18 24.66 -28.20 19.11
CA VAL A 18 24.35 -28.13 20.53
C VAL A 18 25.13 -29.20 21.27
N SER A 19 25.87 -28.83 22.32
CA SER A 19 26.44 -29.74 23.30
C SER A 19 25.71 -29.63 24.64
N ILE A 20 25.19 -30.75 25.09
CA ILE A 20 24.43 -30.91 26.35
C ILE A 20 25.43 -31.21 27.46
N TRP A 21 25.45 -30.41 28.53
CA TRP A 21 26.04 -30.82 29.82
C TRP A 21 25.05 -30.52 30.94
N ALA A 22 24.84 -31.55 31.74
CA ALA A 22 23.89 -31.64 32.83
C ALA A 22 24.45 -31.10 34.17
N SER A 23 23.52 -30.71 35.03
CA SER A 23 23.53 -30.72 36.49
C SER A 23 24.29 -29.62 37.25
N ALA A 24 23.53 -28.78 37.96
CA ALA A 24 23.59 -28.65 39.41
C ALA A 24 22.48 -27.71 39.91
N ILE A 25 21.65 -28.25 40.81
CA ILE A 25 20.61 -27.55 41.58
C ILE A 25 21.32 -26.73 42.67
N ALA A 26 21.11 -25.41 42.70
CA ALA A 26 21.33 -24.57 43.86
C ALA A 26 20.15 -23.64 44.05
N LEU A 27 19.35 -23.90 45.08
CA LEU A 27 18.33 -22.99 45.62
C LEU A 27 18.97 -21.69 46.07
N PHE A 28 18.58 -20.57 45.50
CA PHE A 28 18.80 -19.26 46.11
C PHE A 28 17.51 -18.45 46.05
N ALA A 29 17.05 -18.08 47.22
CA ALA A 29 15.82 -17.37 47.47
C ALA A 29 15.95 -15.87 47.18
N LEU A 30 14.83 -15.30 46.82
CA LEU A 30 14.39 -13.91 46.94
C LEU A 30 15.23 -12.76 46.36
N GLY A 31 14.71 -12.16 45.38
CA GLY A 31 15.01 -10.83 44.94
C GLY A 31 14.09 -10.46 43.76
N PHE A 32 12.81 -10.14 44.03
CA PHE A 32 11.92 -9.56 43.01
C PHE A 32 12.39 -8.11 42.75
N ALA A 33 13.45 -7.95 41.97
CA ALA A 33 13.77 -6.67 41.36
C ALA A 33 12.81 -6.48 40.22
N THR A 34 11.77 -5.67 40.40
CA THR A 34 10.94 -5.15 39.32
C THR A 34 11.83 -4.33 38.41
N LEU A 35 12.33 -4.94 37.35
CA LEU A 35 12.91 -4.22 36.21
C LEU A 35 11.79 -3.40 35.57
N ALA A 36 11.66 -2.15 36.01
CA ALA A 36 10.91 -1.15 35.30
C ALA A 36 11.55 -1.03 33.91
N CYS A 37 10.95 -1.66 32.92
CA CYS A 37 11.30 -1.45 31.51
C CYS A 37 11.10 0.05 31.22
N PRO A 38 12.15 0.82 30.87
CA PRO A 38 11.94 2.20 30.47
C PRO A 38 10.99 2.19 29.27
N ALA A 39 9.81 2.76 29.43
CA ALA A 39 8.92 3.05 28.32
C ALA A 39 9.74 3.88 27.32
N ARG A 40 10.12 3.25 26.22
CA ARG A 40 10.81 3.93 25.14
C ARG A 40 9.84 4.99 24.64
N ALA A 41 10.12 6.26 24.93
CA ALA A 41 9.38 7.37 24.40
C ALA A 41 9.33 7.16 22.87
N ALA A 42 8.13 6.98 22.33
CA ALA A 42 7.92 7.04 20.90
C ALA A 42 8.45 8.41 20.46
N SER A 43 9.51 8.43 19.68
CA SER A 43 9.97 9.65 19.05
C SER A 43 8.79 10.23 18.31
N ASP A 44 8.46 11.49 18.55
CA ASP A 44 7.44 12.23 17.81
C ASP A 44 7.90 12.33 16.35
N ALA A 45 7.70 11.25 15.62
CA ALA A 45 7.96 11.24 14.18
C ALA A 45 7.02 12.28 13.57
N VAL A 46 7.59 13.28 12.90
CA VAL A 46 6.83 14.32 12.22
C VAL A 46 5.91 13.64 11.22
N THR A 47 4.63 13.61 11.54
CA THR A 47 3.56 13.06 10.70
C THR A 47 2.94 14.20 9.88
N SER A 48 2.30 13.87 8.77
CA SER A 48 1.63 14.88 7.93
C SER A 48 0.38 15.48 8.58
N GLY A 49 -0.09 14.93 9.70
CA GLY A 49 -1.37 15.27 10.32
C GLY A 49 -2.60 14.75 9.57
N LEU A 50 -2.40 14.06 8.44
CA LEU A 50 -3.48 13.47 7.66
C LEU A 50 -3.84 12.07 8.17
N PRO A 51 -5.10 11.63 8.03
CA PRO A 51 -5.52 10.29 8.43
C PRO A 51 -4.69 9.19 7.78
N VAL A 52 -4.43 8.12 8.54
CA VAL A 52 -3.84 6.87 8.07
C VAL A 52 -4.79 5.74 8.51
N PRO A 53 -5.17 4.80 7.64
CA PRO A 53 -4.75 4.67 6.24
C PRO A 53 -5.45 5.66 5.30
N ARG A 54 -4.84 5.94 4.15
CA ARG A 54 -5.45 6.74 3.09
C ARG A 54 -4.89 6.42 1.72
N PHE A 55 -5.70 6.57 0.67
CA PHE A 55 -5.24 6.45 -0.71
C PHE A 55 -4.61 7.74 -1.23
N VAL A 56 -3.54 7.59 -1.97
CA VAL A 56 -2.82 8.61 -2.73
C VAL A 56 -2.40 8.06 -4.08
N SER A 57 -1.88 8.88 -4.98
CA SER A 57 -1.35 8.42 -6.26
C SER A 57 0.16 8.68 -6.37
N LEU A 58 0.84 7.88 -7.17
CA LEU A 58 2.24 8.11 -7.54
C LEU A 58 2.32 9.35 -8.43
N LYS A 59 3.26 10.25 -8.12
CA LYS A 59 3.40 11.54 -8.82
C LYS A 59 4.16 11.43 -10.13
N ALA A 60 5.08 10.50 -10.24
CA ALA A 60 6.01 10.36 -11.37
C ALA A 60 5.92 8.96 -12.00
N ASP A 61 6.40 8.85 -13.25
CA ASP A 61 6.49 7.58 -13.96
C ASP A 61 7.55 6.64 -13.34
N ARG A 62 8.52 7.18 -12.58
CA ARG A 62 9.52 6.40 -11.88
C ARG A 62 9.49 6.72 -10.39
N VAL A 63 9.00 5.78 -9.59
CA VAL A 63 8.94 5.88 -8.12
C VAL A 63 9.63 4.70 -7.49
N THR A 64 10.71 4.97 -6.76
CA THR A 64 11.49 3.96 -6.04
C THR A 64 10.83 3.66 -4.71
N VAL A 65 10.63 2.37 -4.43
CA VAL A 65 10.16 1.85 -3.13
C VAL A 65 11.32 1.14 -2.44
N ARG A 66 11.50 1.40 -1.16
CA ARG A 66 12.58 0.87 -0.34
C ARG A 66 12.07 -0.05 0.76
N GLY A 67 12.96 -0.88 1.31
CA GLY A 67 12.65 -1.77 2.43
C GLY A 67 12.46 -1.08 3.78
N GLY A 68 12.91 0.19 3.92
CA GLY A 68 12.81 0.96 5.14
C GLY A 68 12.75 2.47 4.89
N PRO A 69 12.53 3.28 5.95
CA PRO A 69 12.23 4.70 5.87
C PRO A 69 13.49 5.58 5.81
N ASP A 70 14.50 5.20 5.02
CA ASP A 70 15.65 6.02 4.71
C ASP A 70 16.26 5.68 3.34
N LYS A 71 17.32 6.39 2.94
CA LYS A 71 17.98 6.21 1.66
C LYS A 71 18.98 5.05 1.64
N ASP A 72 19.38 4.56 2.81
CA ASP A 72 20.40 3.52 2.97
C ASP A 72 19.78 2.12 2.84
N HIS A 73 18.45 2.01 3.00
CA HIS A 73 17.74 0.76 2.74
C HIS A 73 17.72 0.41 1.24
N ASP A 74 17.81 -0.88 0.97
CA ASP A 74 17.76 -1.44 -0.38
C ASP A 74 16.48 -1.05 -1.12
N VAL A 75 16.61 -0.91 -2.43
CA VAL A 75 15.48 -0.74 -3.33
C VAL A 75 14.75 -2.06 -3.46
N ALA A 76 13.51 -2.11 -2.96
CA ALA A 76 12.66 -3.29 -3.04
C ALA A 76 12.06 -3.45 -4.44
N TRP A 77 11.55 -2.36 -5.05
CA TRP A 77 11.07 -2.30 -6.43
C TRP A 77 10.94 -0.86 -6.92
N ILE A 78 10.61 -0.73 -8.18
CA ILE A 78 10.35 0.56 -8.83
C ILE A 78 9.01 0.48 -9.54
N TYR A 79 8.14 1.47 -9.33
CA TYR A 79 6.97 1.69 -10.16
C TYR A 79 7.36 2.48 -11.40
N THR A 80 6.71 2.16 -12.52
CA THR A 80 6.98 2.78 -13.82
C THR A 80 5.74 3.45 -14.43
N ARG A 81 4.77 3.85 -13.59
CA ARG A 81 3.52 4.46 -14.05
C ARG A 81 3.05 5.54 -13.07
N ALA A 82 3.02 6.79 -13.51
CA ALA A 82 2.40 7.88 -12.77
C ALA A 82 0.91 7.66 -12.56
N GLY A 83 0.38 8.27 -11.49
CA GLY A 83 -1.04 8.18 -11.16
C GLY A 83 -1.48 6.85 -10.56
N TRP A 84 -0.60 5.84 -10.42
CA TRP A 84 -0.99 4.57 -9.82
C TRP A 84 -1.41 4.75 -8.36
N PRO A 85 -2.61 4.26 -7.96
CA PRO A 85 -3.09 4.40 -6.60
C PRO A 85 -2.34 3.45 -5.65
N VAL A 86 -1.92 4.00 -4.52
CA VAL A 86 -1.32 3.27 -3.40
C VAL A 86 -1.94 3.73 -2.10
N GLU A 87 -2.01 2.84 -1.12
CA GLU A 87 -2.50 3.17 0.21
C GLU A 87 -1.33 3.49 1.14
N ILE A 88 -1.35 4.64 1.80
CA ILE A 88 -0.42 4.95 2.89
C ILE A 88 -0.92 4.23 4.15
N THR A 89 -0.10 3.34 4.70
CA THR A 89 -0.41 2.56 5.91
C THR A 89 0.32 3.06 7.16
N ALA A 90 1.41 3.82 6.99
CA ALA A 90 2.16 4.46 8.08
C ALA A 90 2.97 5.64 7.56
N GLU A 91 3.37 6.52 8.50
CA GLU A 91 4.24 7.65 8.23
C GLU A 91 5.43 7.65 9.18
N PHE A 92 6.59 7.99 8.68
CA PHE A 92 7.79 8.21 9.47
C PHE A 92 8.59 9.37 8.82
N GLU A 93 8.69 10.50 9.50
CA GLU A 93 9.34 11.71 8.96
C GLU A 93 8.87 12.06 7.54
N ASN A 94 9.80 12.03 6.57
CA ASN A 94 9.51 12.30 5.16
C ASN A 94 9.12 11.04 4.37
N TRP A 95 8.99 9.89 5.02
CA TRP A 95 8.69 8.62 4.39
C TRP A 95 7.27 8.18 4.66
N ARG A 96 6.70 7.49 3.68
CA ARG A 96 5.35 6.91 3.74
C ARG A 96 5.44 5.43 3.46
N ARG A 97 4.97 4.61 4.38
CA ARG A 97 4.78 3.19 4.11
C ARG A 97 3.57 3.05 3.24
N ILE A 98 3.76 2.43 2.10
CA ILE A 98 2.68 2.22 1.13
C ILE A 98 2.37 0.74 1.00
N ARG A 99 1.11 0.45 0.63
CA ARG A 99 0.64 -0.86 0.21
C ARG A 99 0.01 -0.73 -1.17
N ASP A 100 0.26 -1.69 -2.05
CA ASP A 100 -0.38 -1.74 -3.37
C ASP A 100 -1.52 -2.77 -3.43
N CYS A 101 -2.14 -2.87 -4.63
CA CYS A 101 -3.26 -3.77 -4.89
C CYS A 101 -2.91 -5.26 -4.78
N ASP A 102 -1.64 -5.63 -4.83
CA ASP A 102 -1.16 -7.01 -4.65
C ASP A 102 -0.74 -7.28 -3.20
N GLY A 103 -0.92 -6.29 -2.30
CA GLY A 103 -0.59 -6.38 -0.89
C GLY A 103 0.89 -6.18 -0.57
N ALA A 104 1.72 -5.81 -1.55
CA ALA A 104 3.13 -5.54 -1.27
C ALA A 104 3.31 -4.19 -0.59
N GLU A 105 4.19 -4.16 0.41
CA GLU A 105 4.45 -2.99 1.24
C GLU A 105 5.91 -2.54 1.15
N GLY A 106 6.13 -1.23 1.24
CA GLY A 106 7.45 -0.63 1.27
C GLY A 106 7.38 0.87 1.50
N TRP A 107 8.52 1.54 1.50
CA TRP A 107 8.63 2.94 1.86
C TRP A 107 8.93 3.82 0.64
N VAL A 108 8.21 4.92 0.54
CA VAL A 108 8.34 5.91 -0.53
C VAL A 108 8.54 7.29 0.10
N TYR A 109 9.41 8.10 -0.49
CA TYR A 109 9.59 9.47 -0.06
C TYR A 109 8.36 10.32 -0.42
N HIS A 110 7.85 11.11 0.52
CA HIS A 110 6.56 11.78 0.42
C HIS A 110 6.39 12.65 -0.84
N SER A 111 7.48 13.29 -1.32
CA SER A 111 7.41 14.16 -2.51
C SER A 111 7.12 13.43 -3.82
N LEU A 112 7.26 12.09 -3.83
CA LEU A 112 6.91 11.22 -4.96
C LEU A 112 5.44 10.80 -4.96
N LEU A 113 4.68 11.25 -3.96
CA LEU A 113 3.25 10.98 -3.81
C LEU A 113 2.43 12.26 -4.08
N SER A 114 1.20 12.08 -4.49
CA SER A 114 0.24 13.13 -4.80
C SER A 114 -1.09 12.82 -4.12
N GLY A 115 -1.74 13.83 -3.54
CA GLY A 115 -3.11 13.71 -3.00
C GLY A 115 -4.19 13.56 -4.07
N LYS A 116 -3.84 13.57 -5.35
CA LYS A 116 -4.81 13.35 -6.44
C LYS A 116 -5.43 11.97 -6.32
N ARG A 117 -6.76 11.90 -6.30
CA ARG A 117 -7.48 10.64 -6.18
C ARG A 117 -7.59 9.98 -7.54
N THR A 118 -6.98 8.82 -7.65
CA THR A 118 -7.07 7.93 -8.80
C THR A 118 -7.50 6.55 -8.34
N ALA A 119 -8.07 5.77 -9.25
CA ALA A 119 -8.38 4.37 -9.02
C ALA A 119 -7.96 3.52 -10.23
N ALA A 120 -7.55 2.30 -9.97
CA ALA A 120 -7.25 1.31 -10.99
C ALA A 120 -8.35 0.24 -10.99
N VAL A 121 -8.80 -0.15 -12.17
CA VAL A 121 -9.74 -1.26 -12.31
C VAL A 121 -9.08 -2.53 -11.79
N GLN A 122 -9.74 -3.19 -10.84
CA GLN A 122 -9.30 -4.45 -10.25
C GLN A 122 -10.46 -5.44 -10.15
N LEU A 123 -10.32 -6.56 -10.83
CA LEU A 123 -11.29 -7.65 -10.83
C LEU A 123 -10.62 -8.93 -10.34
N LYS A 124 -11.42 -9.89 -9.89
CA LYS A 124 -10.92 -11.20 -9.45
C LYS A 124 -10.19 -11.94 -10.56
N THR A 125 -10.71 -11.83 -11.78
CA THR A 125 -10.14 -12.46 -12.98
C THR A 125 -9.56 -11.39 -13.89
N LYS A 126 -8.29 -11.54 -14.27
CA LYS A 126 -7.57 -10.55 -15.09
C LYS A 126 -8.10 -10.43 -16.52
N THR A 127 -8.81 -11.43 -17.01
CA THR A 127 -9.43 -11.48 -18.34
C THR A 127 -10.80 -10.82 -18.39
N ASP A 128 -11.41 -10.56 -17.23
CA ASP A 128 -12.72 -9.95 -17.17
C ASP A 128 -12.63 -8.45 -17.50
N LEU A 129 -13.75 -7.91 -17.99
CA LEU A 129 -13.92 -6.50 -18.30
C LEU A 129 -14.85 -5.86 -17.28
N ALA A 130 -14.43 -4.77 -16.67
CA ALA A 130 -15.33 -3.94 -15.88
C ALA A 130 -16.22 -3.11 -16.79
N LEU A 131 -17.50 -3.06 -16.48
CA LEU A 131 -18.47 -2.23 -17.21
C LEU A 131 -18.52 -0.84 -16.61
N LEU A 132 -18.46 0.15 -17.48
CA LEU A 132 -18.63 1.55 -17.15
C LEU A 132 -20.02 1.99 -17.65
N TYR A 133 -20.83 2.57 -16.78
CA TYR A 133 -22.21 2.93 -17.04
C TYR A 133 -22.39 4.44 -17.16
N GLN A 134 -23.46 4.88 -17.84
CA GLN A 134 -23.78 6.30 -17.96
C GLN A 134 -24.30 6.88 -16.63
N THR A 135 -25.03 6.08 -15.85
CA THR A 135 -25.55 6.44 -14.52
C THR A 135 -25.16 5.35 -13.50
N PRO A 136 -25.23 5.61 -12.17
CA PRO A 136 -24.91 4.62 -11.14
C PRO A 136 -26.00 3.55 -10.98
N ASP A 137 -26.27 2.83 -12.05
CA ASP A 137 -27.29 1.78 -12.17
C ASP A 137 -26.82 0.70 -13.17
N VAL A 138 -26.87 -0.58 -12.78
CA VAL A 138 -26.53 -1.73 -13.63
C VAL A 138 -27.42 -1.88 -14.87
N HIS A 139 -28.61 -1.30 -14.85
CA HIS A 139 -29.55 -1.30 -15.98
C HIS A 139 -29.30 -0.12 -16.94
N SER A 140 -28.43 0.81 -16.59
CA SER A 140 -28.05 1.93 -17.44
C SER A 140 -27.23 1.49 -18.65
N ALA A 141 -27.21 2.31 -19.67
CA ALA A 141 -26.41 2.05 -20.87
C ALA A 141 -24.91 1.98 -20.52
N VAL A 142 -24.24 0.98 -21.07
CA VAL A 142 -22.78 0.81 -20.91
C VAL A 142 -22.09 1.83 -21.83
N SER A 143 -21.25 2.69 -21.22
CA SER A 143 -20.45 3.70 -21.93
C SER A 143 -19.09 3.18 -22.37
N ALA A 144 -18.50 2.26 -21.60
CA ALA A 144 -17.20 1.64 -21.93
C ALA A 144 -17.03 0.28 -21.24
N ARG A 145 -16.06 -0.49 -21.74
CA ARG A 145 -15.56 -1.72 -21.08
C ARG A 145 -14.08 -1.54 -20.80
N LEU A 146 -13.69 -1.70 -19.53
CA LEU A 146 -12.34 -1.43 -19.06
C LEU A 146 -11.64 -2.71 -18.65
N GLN A 147 -10.40 -2.88 -19.09
CA GLN A 147 -9.54 -3.98 -18.65
C GLN A 147 -9.03 -3.73 -17.24
N VAL A 148 -8.63 -4.81 -16.55
CA VAL A 148 -7.91 -4.74 -15.28
C VAL A 148 -6.63 -3.90 -15.44
N GLY A 149 -6.38 -3.01 -14.47
CA GLY A 149 -5.24 -2.09 -14.49
C GLY A 149 -5.47 -0.80 -15.28
N VAL A 150 -6.64 -0.60 -15.89
CA VAL A 150 -7.00 0.71 -16.45
C VAL A 150 -7.12 1.72 -15.32
N LEU A 151 -6.47 2.87 -15.49
CA LEU A 151 -6.36 3.94 -14.50
C LEU A 151 -7.32 5.07 -14.83
N GLY A 152 -8.12 5.48 -13.85
CA GLY A 152 -9.02 6.63 -13.95
C GLY A 152 -8.86 7.61 -12.78
N SER A 153 -9.16 8.89 -13.01
CA SER A 153 -9.34 9.88 -11.96
C SER A 153 -10.70 9.69 -11.31
N VAL A 154 -10.74 9.60 -9.99
CA VAL A 154 -11.99 9.55 -9.21
C VAL A 154 -12.57 10.95 -9.13
N LYS A 155 -13.82 11.10 -9.55
CA LYS A 155 -14.55 12.38 -9.53
C LYS A 155 -15.55 12.45 -8.39
N HIS A 156 -16.28 11.37 -8.18
CA HIS A 156 -17.32 11.28 -7.18
C HIS A 156 -17.55 9.82 -6.80
N CYS A 157 -17.85 9.53 -5.52
CA CYS A 157 -18.24 8.19 -5.07
C CYS A 157 -19.45 8.29 -4.13
N THR A 158 -20.44 7.43 -4.32
CA THR A 158 -21.69 7.38 -3.52
C THR A 158 -21.62 6.40 -2.34
N GLY A 159 -20.56 5.58 -2.27
CA GLY A 159 -20.41 4.46 -1.35
C GLY A 159 -20.61 3.09 -2.00
N THR A 160 -21.28 3.01 -3.13
CA THR A 160 -21.46 1.78 -3.94
C THR A 160 -20.95 1.97 -5.37
N TRP A 161 -21.02 3.18 -5.89
CA TRP A 161 -20.61 3.56 -7.23
C TRP A 161 -19.59 4.68 -7.19
N CYS A 162 -18.65 4.66 -8.13
CA CYS A 162 -17.74 5.77 -8.36
C CYS A 162 -17.80 6.25 -9.80
N GLN A 163 -17.86 7.57 -9.98
CA GLN A 163 -17.66 8.22 -11.25
C GLN A 163 -16.16 8.38 -11.50
N ILE A 164 -15.67 7.77 -12.55
CA ILE A 164 -14.28 7.85 -12.96
C ILE A 164 -14.15 8.41 -14.38
N SER A 165 -13.01 9.01 -14.66
CA SER A 165 -12.67 9.46 -16.02
C SER A 165 -11.19 9.21 -16.30
N GLY A 166 -10.91 8.89 -17.56
CA GLY A 166 -9.55 8.67 -18.05
C GLY A 166 -9.45 9.10 -19.51
N ASP A 167 -8.38 8.68 -20.18
CA ASP A 167 -8.18 8.95 -21.59
C ASP A 167 -9.20 8.18 -22.44
N GLY A 168 -10.11 8.93 -23.07
CA GLY A 168 -11.15 8.39 -23.94
C GLY A 168 -12.35 7.75 -23.23
N PHE A 169 -12.48 7.83 -21.91
CA PHE A 169 -13.64 7.29 -21.20
C PHE A 169 -14.07 8.15 -20.01
N ALA A 170 -15.37 8.12 -19.70
CA ALA A 170 -15.96 8.63 -18.47
C ALA A 170 -17.26 7.89 -18.17
N GLY A 171 -17.56 7.70 -16.88
CA GLY A 171 -18.82 7.06 -16.45
C GLY A 171 -18.74 6.51 -15.04
N TRP A 172 -19.74 5.71 -14.71
CA TRP A 172 -19.94 5.12 -13.39
C TRP A 172 -19.54 3.65 -13.38
N ILE A 173 -18.83 3.24 -12.33
CA ILE A 173 -18.38 1.87 -12.11
C ILE A 173 -18.68 1.48 -10.67
N GLU A 174 -18.97 0.21 -10.44
CA GLU A 174 -19.11 -0.31 -9.08
C GLU A 174 -17.80 -0.13 -8.28
N GLN A 175 -17.92 0.38 -7.06
CA GLN A 175 -16.78 0.66 -6.20
C GLN A 175 -15.95 -0.61 -5.91
N SER A 176 -16.62 -1.76 -5.87
CA SER A 176 -15.99 -3.08 -5.67
C SER A 176 -15.03 -3.50 -6.78
N ALA A 177 -15.14 -2.89 -7.96
CA ALA A 177 -14.27 -3.13 -9.12
C ALA A 177 -13.05 -2.20 -9.16
N LEU A 178 -12.78 -1.45 -8.08
CA LEU A 178 -11.73 -0.44 -8.02
C LEU A 178 -10.75 -0.69 -6.86
N TRP A 179 -9.46 -0.47 -7.13
CA TRP A 179 -8.42 -0.21 -6.16
C TRP A 179 -8.13 1.29 -6.14
N GLY A 180 -8.04 1.91 -4.98
CA GLY A 180 -7.82 3.36 -4.82
C GLY A 180 -8.98 4.07 -4.12
N VAL A 181 -10.03 3.32 -3.75
CA VAL A 181 -11.17 3.78 -2.94
C VAL A 181 -11.50 2.72 -1.89
N TYR A 182 -11.98 3.13 -0.73
CA TYR A 182 -12.41 2.20 0.33
C TYR A 182 -13.85 1.74 0.09
N PRO A 183 -14.20 0.51 0.50
CA PRO A 183 -15.59 0.08 0.49
C PRO A 183 -16.48 1.04 1.30
N GLY A 184 -17.55 1.53 0.68
CA GLY A 184 -18.46 2.48 1.31
C GLY A 184 -17.97 3.94 1.35
N GLU A 185 -16.77 4.24 0.83
CA GLU A 185 -16.24 5.60 0.79
C GLU A 185 -17.10 6.51 -0.10
N LYS A 186 -17.37 7.71 0.41
CA LYS A 186 -17.98 8.80 -0.36
C LYS A 186 -16.91 9.83 -0.70
N VAL A 187 -16.86 10.25 -1.95
CA VAL A 187 -15.94 11.27 -2.45
C VAL A 187 -16.80 12.32 -3.17
N GLU A 188 -16.64 13.58 -2.78
CA GLU A 188 -17.32 14.74 -3.36
C GLU A 188 -16.38 15.49 -4.32
#